data_7c977e22b33cbc8c0539ca6d046d5e0e
#
_entry.id   7c977e22b33cbc8c0539ca6d046d5e0e
#
_cell.length_a   1.000
_cell.length_b   1.000
_cell.length_c   1.000
_cell.angle_alpha   90.00
_cell.angle_beta   90.00
_cell.angle_gamma   90.00
#
_symmetry.space_group_name_H-M   'P 1'
#
loop_
_entity.id
_entity.type
_entity.pdbx_description
1 polymer ?
#
loop_
_entity_poly.entity_id
_entity_poly.type
_entity_poly.pdbx_seq_one_letter_code
_entity_poly.pdbx_strand_id
1 'polypeptide(L)'
;STDIIHSGHIAIIKKANRLGKVIVGVLSDEAVSSYKRFPLLPYEERKAMFENIVGISKVVEQKTLSYKENLNFLKPDYVVHGDDWKSGVQKSIRNEVCNILATYGGQLVEFPYSKDEKYQELDRRLRAELASPDMRRSRLRKALAMKRTINAMEVHSGLTGLLVENTVVEENGGIRQFDAMWVSSLCDSTAKGKPDIELVDMTSRFRTIDDICEVTTKPIIFDADTGGLAEHFVYTVRSLERMGVSMVIIEDKKGLKKNSLFGNDVVQTQATIKEFCVKIEMAKKAQRTKDFMICARVESLILEQGMDDALNRAKAYVNAGADAIMIHSRKKD
;
A
#
# COMPACT_ATOMS: atom_id res chain seq x y z
N SER A 1 -16.72 -7.72 0.33
CA SER A 1 -15.38 -7.64 0.92
C SER A 1 -15.50 -7.70 2.43
N THR A 2 -15.26 -8.84 2.99
CA THR A 2 -15.55 -9.07 4.40
C THR A 2 -14.26 -9.44 5.09
N ASP A 3 -13.60 -8.44 5.69
CA ASP A 3 -12.51 -8.69 6.64
C ASP A 3 -13.04 -9.22 7.97
N ILE A 4 -14.31 -8.93 8.26
CA ILE A 4 -14.98 -9.33 9.49
C ILE A 4 -16.37 -9.80 9.15
N ILE A 5 -16.69 -11.02 9.56
CA ILE A 5 -18.03 -11.57 9.48
C ILE A 5 -18.83 -11.03 10.67
N HIS A 6 -19.97 -10.42 10.38
CA HIS A 6 -20.88 -9.88 11.39
C HIS A 6 -22.32 -10.36 11.19
N SER A 7 -23.20 -10.01 12.12
CA SER A 7 -24.61 -10.43 12.13
C SER A 7 -25.34 -10.18 10.80
N GLY A 8 -25.04 -9.05 10.12
CA GLY A 8 -25.62 -8.73 8.82
C GLY A 8 -25.26 -9.75 7.72
N HIS A 9 -24.02 -10.20 7.66
CA HIS A 9 -23.61 -11.25 6.71
C HIS A 9 -24.31 -12.57 7.00
N ILE A 10 -24.35 -12.97 8.27
CA ILE A 10 -25.04 -14.20 8.69
C ILE A 10 -26.54 -14.13 8.37
N ALA A 11 -27.16 -12.96 8.55
CA ALA A 11 -28.58 -12.77 8.21
C ALA A 11 -28.85 -12.93 6.71
N ILE A 12 -27.98 -12.40 5.84
CA ILE A 12 -28.07 -12.57 4.39
C ILE A 12 -27.89 -14.04 4.00
N ILE A 13 -26.90 -14.73 4.54
CA ILE A 13 -26.65 -16.16 4.29
C ILE A 13 -27.87 -17.00 4.72
N LYS A 14 -28.44 -16.75 5.90
CA LYS A 14 -29.65 -17.44 6.37
C LYS A 14 -30.86 -17.22 5.45
N LYS A 15 -31.01 -15.99 4.91
CA LYS A 15 -32.10 -15.69 3.95
C LYS A 15 -31.85 -16.37 2.60
N ALA A 16 -30.58 -16.34 2.11
CA ALA A 16 -30.22 -17.04 0.87
C ALA A 16 -30.43 -18.55 0.95
N ASN A 17 -30.16 -19.18 2.10
CA ASN A 17 -30.41 -20.61 2.33
C ASN A 17 -31.90 -21.03 2.20
N ARG A 18 -32.82 -20.08 2.36
CA ARG A 18 -34.25 -20.36 2.15
C ARG A 18 -34.62 -20.41 0.66
N LEU A 19 -33.75 -19.87 -0.20
CA LEU A 19 -33.93 -19.85 -1.64
C LEU A 19 -33.28 -21.06 -2.33
N GLY A 20 -32.25 -21.64 -1.71
CA GLY A 20 -31.54 -22.78 -2.29
C GLY A 20 -30.13 -22.96 -1.73
N LYS A 21 -29.29 -23.71 -2.45
CA LYS A 21 -27.88 -23.91 -2.10
C LYS A 21 -27.12 -22.63 -2.27
N VAL A 22 -26.39 -22.20 -1.21
CA VAL A 22 -25.67 -20.94 -1.19
C VAL A 22 -24.23 -21.13 -1.67
N ILE A 23 -23.86 -20.37 -2.71
CA ILE A 23 -22.47 -20.18 -3.16
C ILE A 23 -22.08 -18.77 -2.78
N VAL A 24 -20.95 -18.61 -2.09
CA VAL A 24 -20.42 -17.29 -1.70
C VAL A 24 -19.24 -16.92 -2.58
N GLY A 25 -19.33 -15.78 -3.27
CA GLY A 25 -18.19 -15.13 -3.93
C GLY A 25 -17.39 -14.30 -2.94
N VAL A 26 -16.14 -14.68 -2.68
CA VAL A 26 -15.19 -13.92 -1.84
C VAL A 26 -14.26 -13.14 -2.74
N LEU A 27 -14.24 -11.80 -2.59
CA LEU A 27 -13.35 -10.94 -3.37
C LEU A 27 -11.89 -11.27 -3.09
N SER A 28 -11.07 -11.38 -4.15
CA SER A 28 -9.61 -11.46 -4.03
C SER A 28 -9.04 -10.21 -3.31
N ASP A 29 -7.80 -10.26 -2.85
CA ASP A 29 -7.16 -9.13 -2.18
C ASP A 29 -7.02 -7.93 -3.13
N GLU A 30 -6.71 -8.20 -4.41
CA GLU A 30 -6.68 -7.19 -5.48
C GLU A 30 -8.06 -6.53 -5.67
N ALA A 31 -9.12 -7.33 -5.76
CA ALA A 31 -10.48 -6.84 -5.95
C ALA A 31 -10.95 -6.00 -4.76
N VAL A 32 -10.62 -6.37 -3.53
CA VAL A 32 -10.93 -5.57 -2.34
C VAL A 32 -10.17 -4.25 -2.38
N SER A 33 -8.88 -4.27 -2.68
CA SER A 33 -8.04 -3.08 -2.69
C SER A 33 -8.36 -2.10 -3.82
N SER A 34 -9.07 -2.55 -4.87
CA SER A 34 -9.51 -1.68 -5.97
C SER A 34 -10.66 -0.75 -5.63
N TYR A 35 -11.38 -0.95 -4.50
CA TYR A 35 -12.51 -0.10 -4.12
C TYR A 35 -12.61 0.20 -2.61
N LYS A 36 -11.80 -0.44 -1.80
CA LYS A 36 -11.67 -0.21 -0.37
C LYS A 36 -10.19 -0.22 0.03
N ARG A 37 -9.93 -0.03 1.33
CA ARG A 37 -8.62 -0.28 1.92
C ARG A 37 -8.15 -1.73 1.70
N PHE A 38 -6.86 -1.97 1.84
CA PHE A 38 -6.32 -3.32 1.88
C PHE A 38 -7.05 -4.18 2.92
N PRO A 39 -7.38 -5.44 2.58
CA PRO A 39 -8.00 -6.34 3.52
C PRO A 39 -7.09 -6.59 4.74
N LEU A 40 -7.68 -6.77 5.91
CA LEU A 40 -6.97 -7.13 7.14
C LEU A 40 -6.48 -8.56 7.09
N LEU A 41 -7.33 -9.44 6.57
CA LEU A 41 -7.06 -10.87 6.39
C LEU A 41 -6.81 -11.18 4.92
N PRO A 42 -5.77 -11.98 4.60
CA PRO A 42 -5.52 -12.48 3.25
C PRO A 42 -6.72 -13.25 2.70
N TYR A 43 -6.81 -13.34 1.38
CA TYR A 43 -7.89 -14.04 0.69
C TYR A 43 -8.11 -15.46 1.22
N GLU A 44 -7.06 -16.24 1.41
CA GLU A 44 -7.16 -17.63 1.87
C GLU A 44 -7.78 -17.75 3.27
N GLU A 45 -7.45 -16.85 4.19
CA GLU A 45 -8.06 -16.82 5.51
C GLU A 45 -9.54 -16.43 5.44
N ARG A 46 -9.89 -15.42 4.65
CA ARG A 46 -11.27 -14.98 4.43
C ARG A 46 -12.09 -16.09 3.79
N LYS A 47 -11.54 -16.80 2.82
CA LYS A 47 -12.14 -17.97 2.17
C LYS A 47 -12.39 -19.09 3.19
N ALA A 48 -11.38 -19.45 3.97
CA ALA A 48 -11.50 -20.47 5.00
C ALA A 48 -12.59 -20.15 6.04
N MET A 49 -12.73 -18.86 6.43
CA MET A 49 -13.82 -18.43 7.31
C MET A 49 -15.20 -18.73 6.70
N PHE A 50 -15.42 -18.40 5.42
CA PHE A 50 -16.70 -18.66 4.76
C PHE A 50 -16.96 -20.13 4.52
N GLU A 51 -15.93 -20.93 4.22
CA GLU A 51 -16.05 -22.39 4.04
C GLU A 51 -16.53 -23.12 5.31
N ASN A 52 -16.31 -22.51 6.48
CA ASN A 52 -16.71 -23.06 7.77
C ASN A 52 -18.02 -22.46 8.34
N ILE A 53 -18.74 -21.65 7.55
CA ILE A 53 -20.08 -21.16 7.95
C ILE A 53 -21.15 -22.16 7.55
N VAL A 54 -21.95 -22.58 8.52
CA VAL A 54 -23.09 -23.44 8.29
C VAL A 54 -24.06 -22.81 7.28
N GLY A 55 -24.44 -23.58 6.26
CA GLY A 55 -25.36 -23.15 5.22
C GLY A 55 -24.71 -22.65 3.95
N ILE A 56 -23.37 -22.57 3.88
CA ILE A 56 -22.63 -22.31 2.65
C ILE A 56 -22.26 -23.66 2.03
N SER A 57 -22.66 -23.84 0.76
CA SER A 57 -22.36 -25.06 0.01
C SER A 57 -21.03 -25.01 -0.73
N LYS A 58 -20.60 -23.81 -1.13
CA LYS A 58 -19.36 -23.60 -1.88
C LYS A 58 -18.89 -22.15 -1.74
N VAL A 59 -17.58 -21.96 -1.71
CA VAL A 59 -16.93 -20.65 -1.83
C VAL A 59 -16.19 -20.57 -3.17
N VAL A 60 -16.34 -19.46 -3.87
CA VAL A 60 -15.66 -19.18 -5.14
C VAL A 60 -14.90 -17.85 -5.06
N GLU A 61 -13.79 -17.76 -5.75
CA GLU A 61 -13.04 -16.51 -5.86
C GLU A 61 -13.77 -15.52 -6.76
N GLN A 62 -13.84 -14.27 -6.30
CA GLN A 62 -14.31 -13.12 -7.07
C GLN A 62 -13.11 -12.23 -7.36
N LYS A 63 -12.50 -12.41 -8.54
CA LYS A 63 -11.22 -11.76 -8.92
C LYS A 63 -11.33 -10.27 -9.18
N THR A 64 -12.52 -9.79 -9.53
CA THR A 64 -12.80 -8.39 -9.82
C THR A 64 -14.07 -7.94 -9.13
N LEU A 65 -14.38 -6.64 -9.15
CA LEU A 65 -15.68 -6.14 -8.68
C LEU A 65 -16.83 -6.57 -9.59
N SER A 66 -16.58 -6.80 -10.87
CA SER A 66 -17.58 -7.32 -11.81
C SER A 66 -17.93 -8.76 -11.48
N TYR A 67 -19.21 -9.07 -11.46
CA TYR A 67 -19.74 -10.42 -11.23
C TYR A 67 -19.77 -11.27 -12.51
N LYS A 68 -19.43 -10.69 -13.66
CA LYS A 68 -19.63 -11.27 -14.99
C LYS A 68 -19.04 -12.67 -15.14
N GLU A 69 -17.79 -12.87 -14.70
CA GLU A 69 -17.11 -14.15 -14.83
C GLU A 69 -17.85 -15.25 -14.05
N ASN A 70 -18.10 -15.01 -12.77
CA ASN A 70 -18.78 -15.99 -11.91
C ASN A 70 -20.24 -16.22 -12.30
N LEU A 71 -20.98 -15.19 -12.70
CA LEU A 71 -22.37 -15.34 -13.12
C LEU A 71 -22.51 -16.13 -14.42
N ASN A 72 -21.62 -15.90 -15.39
CA ASN A 72 -21.61 -16.65 -16.65
C ASN A 72 -21.23 -18.12 -16.45
N PHE A 73 -20.34 -18.40 -15.50
CA PHE A 73 -19.91 -19.76 -15.19
C PHE A 73 -20.93 -20.53 -14.34
N LEU A 74 -21.46 -19.90 -13.29
CA LEU A 74 -22.34 -20.57 -12.32
C LEU A 74 -23.80 -20.55 -12.73
N LYS A 75 -24.25 -19.53 -13.47
CA LYS A 75 -25.64 -19.28 -13.86
C LYS A 75 -26.64 -19.52 -12.72
N PRO A 76 -26.50 -18.83 -11.56
CA PRO A 76 -27.35 -19.05 -10.41
C PRO A 76 -28.77 -18.57 -10.69
N ASP A 77 -29.77 -19.27 -10.13
CA ASP A 77 -31.17 -18.84 -10.19
C ASP A 77 -31.37 -17.49 -9.47
N TYR A 78 -30.64 -17.27 -8.39
CA TYR A 78 -30.74 -16.08 -7.58
C TYR A 78 -29.34 -15.49 -7.29
N VAL A 79 -29.20 -14.17 -7.45
CA VAL A 79 -28.12 -13.40 -6.82
C VAL A 79 -28.69 -12.69 -5.60
N VAL A 80 -28.11 -12.92 -4.43
CA VAL A 80 -28.57 -12.33 -3.16
C VAL A 80 -27.58 -11.30 -2.68
N HIS A 81 -28.04 -10.09 -2.43
CA HIS A 81 -27.18 -8.98 -1.95
C HIS A 81 -27.92 -8.10 -0.93
N GLY A 82 -27.17 -7.30 -0.17
CA GLY A 82 -27.73 -6.17 0.57
C GLY A 82 -28.15 -5.05 -0.38
N ASP A 83 -29.06 -4.19 0.05
CA ASP A 83 -29.54 -3.06 -0.78
C ASP A 83 -28.63 -1.83 -0.76
N ASP A 84 -27.48 -1.93 -0.08
CA ASP A 84 -26.48 -0.89 0.06
C ASP A 84 -25.76 -0.50 -1.26
N TRP A 85 -25.83 -1.34 -2.29
CA TRP A 85 -25.25 -1.07 -3.61
C TRP A 85 -26.20 -0.37 -4.62
N LYS A 86 -27.38 0.04 -4.18
CA LYS A 86 -28.33 0.81 -5.01
C LYS A 86 -27.83 2.24 -5.32
N SER A 87 -26.86 2.72 -4.57
CA SER A 87 -26.26 4.04 -4.70
C SER A 87 -24.74 3.96 -4.66
N GLY A 88 -24.08 5.03 -5.09
CA GLY A 88 -22.61 5.13 -5.10
C GLY A 88 -21.96 4.28 -6.19
N VAL A 89 -20.68 3.98 -5.98
CA VAL A 89 -19.79 3.29 -6.95
C VAL A 89 -20.31 1.92 -7.39
N GLN A 90 -21.04 1.23 -6.53
CA GLN A 90 -21.53 -0.12 -6.81
C GLN A 90 -22.83 -0.16 -7.63
N LYS A 91 -23.45 0.99 -7.91
CA LYS A 91 -24.68 1.05 -8.72
C LYS A 91 -24.47 0.50 -10.14
N SER A 92 -23.33 0.77 -10.76
CA SER A 92 -22.97 0.24 -12.08
C SER A 92 -22.85 -1.26 -12.07
N ILE A 93 -22.25 -1.83 -11.03
CA ILE A 93 -22.09 -3.27 -10.83
C ILE A 93 -23.45 -3.95 -10.64
N ARG A 94 -24.35 -3.33 -9.86
CA ARG A 94 -25.72 -3.82 -9.70
C ARG A 94 -26.44 -3.91 -11.05
N ASN A 95 -26.33 -2.88 -11.88
CA ASN A 95 -26.93 -2.87 -13.21
C ASN A 95 -26.34 -3.96 -14.12
N GLU A 96 -25.01 -4.16 -14.07
CA GLU A 96 -24.35 -5.26 -14.78
C GLU A 96 -24.92 -6.62 -14.35
N VAL A 97 -25.07 -6.86 -13.06
CA VAL A 97 -25.66 -8.10 -12.51
C VAL A 97 -27.07 -8.30 -13.03
N CYS A 98 -27.93 -7.28 -12.99
CA CYS A 98 -29.29 -7.37 -13.51
C CYS A 98 -29.31 -7.75 -15.00
N ASN A 99 -28.46 -7.12 -15.81
CA ASN A 99 -28.37 -7.39 -17.24
C ASN A 99 -27.90 -8.82 -17.52
N ILE A 100 -26.92 -9.33 -16.78
CA ILE A 100 -26.43 -10.70 -16.96
C ILE A 100 -27.51 -11.71 -16.54
N LEU A 101 -28.15 -11.52 -15.38
CA LEU A 101 -29.23 -12.38 -14.91
C LEU A 101 -30.37 -12.49 -15.93
N ALA A 102 -30.74 -11.37 -16.55
CA ALA A 102 -31.79 -11.35 -17.59
C ALA A 102 -31.45 -12.23 -18.81
N THR A 103 -30.19 -12.50 -19.10
CA THR A 103 -29.79 -13.32 -20.26
C THR A 103 -30.15 -14.80 -20.13
N TYR A 104 -30.36 -15.30 -18.89
CA TYR A 104 -30.67 -16.70 -18.63
C TYR A 104 -31.83 -16.91 -17.64
N GLY A 105 -32.58 -15.85 -17.30
CA GLY A 105 -33.76 -15.93 -16.44
C GLY A 105 -33.50 -15.95 -14.94
N GLY A 106 -32.26 -15.60 -14.51
CA GLY A 106 -31.93 -15.44 -13.09
C GLY A 106 -32.54 -14.18 -12.48
N GLN A 107 -32.61 -14.13 -11.16
CA GLN A 107 -33.24 -13.03 -10.42
C GLN A 107 -32.30 -12.42 -9.38
N LEU A 108 -32.37 -11.08 -9.23
CA LEU A 108 -31.72 -10.38 -8.15
C LEU A 108 -32.64 -10.25 -6.94
N VAL A 109 -32.21 -10.74 -5.78
CA VAL A 109 -32.95 -10.65 -4.51
C VAL A 109 -32.15 -9.75 -3.57
N GLU A 110 -32.72 -8.62 -3.21
CA GLU A 110 -32.07 -7.64 -2.33
C GLU A 110 -32.76 -7.60 -0.97
N PHE A 111 -31.95 -7.62 0.08
CA PHE A 111 -32.44 -7.49 1.44
C PHE A 111 -31.97 -6.17 2.06
N PRO A 112 -32.81 -5.51 2.89
CA PRO A 112 -32.38 -4.34 3.63
C PRO A 112 -31.10 -4.63 4.40
N TYR A 113 -30.07 -3.80 4.15
CA TYR A 113 -28.81 -3.89 4.88
C TYR A 113 -28.98 -3.18 6.23
N SER A 114 -29.00 -3.94 7.30
CA SER A 114 -29.00 -3.36 8.65
C SER A 114 -27.62 -2.75 8.95
N LYS A 115 -27.55 -1.42 9.03
CA LYS A 115 -26.39 -0.73 9.60
C LYS A 115 -26.39 -1.00 11.11
N ASP A 116 -25.68 -2.03 11.53
CA ASP A 116 -25.49 -2.32 12.94
C ASP A 116 -24.52 -1.27 13.52
N GLU A 117 -24.96 -0.48 14.49
CA GLU A 117 -24.15 0.55 15.14
C GLU A 117 -22.88 -0.05 15.77
N LYS A 118 -22.96 -1.27 16.28
CA LYS A 118 -21.81 -2.02 16.80
C LYS A 118 -20.76 -2.29 15.72
N TYR A 119 -21.19 -2.54 14.48
CA TYR A 119 -20.27 -2.71 13.36
C TYR A 119 -19.58 -1.40 12.99
N GLN A 120 -20.30 -0.28 13.01
CA GLN A 120 -19.69 1.04 12.75
C GLN A 120 -18.64 1.39 13.81
N GLU A 121 -18.92 1.10 15.06
CA GLU A 121 -17.97 1.28 16.15
C GLU A 121 -16.75 0.36 16.00
N LEU A 122 -16.96 -0.91 15.66
CA LEU A 122 -15.88 -1.85 15.38
C LEU A 122 -15.01 -1.40 14.18
N ASP A 123 -15.63 -0.96 13.08
CA ASP A 123 -14.90 -0.43 11.91
C ASP A 123 -14.09 0.84 12.28
N ARG A 124 -14.63 1.69 13.15
CA ARG A 124 -13.93 2.87 13.66
C ARG A 124 -12.71 2.48 14.50
N ARG A 125 -12.86 1.52 15.42
CA ARG A 125 -11.75 1.00 16.25
C ARG A 125 -10.67 0.36 15.38
N LEU A 126 -11.05 -0.45 14.41
CA LEU A 126 -10.10 -1.04 13.45
C LEU A 126 -9.35 0.01 12.63
N ARG A 127 -10.01 1.09 12.23
CA ARG A 127 -9.32 2.21 11.55
C ARG A 127 -8.31 2.87 12.47
N ALA A 128 -8.62 3.04 13.76
CA ALA A 128 -7.67 3.56 14.74
C ALA A 128 -6.47 2.63 14.92
N GLU A 129 -6.67 1.31 14.97
CA GLU A 129 -5.56 0.34 15.02
C GLU A 129 -4.72 0.32 13.74
N LEU A 130 -5.32 0.54 12.55
CA LEU A 130 -4.60 0.66 11.29
C LEU A 130 -3.65 1.86 11.25
N ALA A 131 -3.87 2.87 12.09
CA ALA A 131 -2.95 3.99 12.29
C ALA A 131 -1.76 3.63 13.18
N SER A 132 -1.75 2.45 13.83
CA SER A 132 -0.63 2.04 14.67
C SER A 132 0.67 1.90 13.84
N PRO A 133 1.83 2.20 14.44
CA PRO A 133 3.11 2.11 13.77
C PRO A 133 3.38 0.72 13.16
N ASP A 134 3.02 -0.34 13.86
CA ASP A 134 3.25 -1.72 13.40
C ASP A 134 2.41 -2.06 12.16
N MET A 135 1.16 -1.66 12.16
CA MET A 135 0.28 -1.88 11.01
C MET A 135 0.72 -1.06 9.80
N ARG A 136 1.06 0.21 10.00
CA ARG A 136 1.55 1.09 8.91
C ARG A 136 2.83 0.56 8.30
N ARG A 137 3.80 0.14 9.12
CA ARG A 137 5.08 -0.42 8.69
C ARG A 137 4.89 -1.66 7.80
N SER A 138 4.01 -2.58 8.18
CA SER A 138 3.79 -3.84 7.45
C SER A 138 3.04 -3.67 6.11
N ARG A 139 2.29 -2.58 5.94
CA ARG A 139 1.37 -2.40 4.80
C ARG A 139 2.08 -2.30 3.44
N LEU A 140 3.28 -1.68 3.37
CA LEU A 140 4.00 -1.57 2.09
C LEU A 140 4.37 -2.95 1.53
N ARG A 141 4.96 -3.80 2.35
CA ARG A 141 5.35 -5.16 1.95
C ARG A 141 4.13 -5.99 1.55
N LYS A 142 3.04 -5.89 2.30
CA LYS A 142 1.76 -6.53 1.95
C LYS A 142 1.21 -6.00 0.62
N ALA A 143 1.25 -4.68 0.40
CA ALA A 143 0.80 -4.08 -0.84
C ALA A 143 1.60 -4.56 -2.06
N LEU A 144 2.92 -4.61 -1.94
CA LEU A 144 3.81 -5.12 -2.99
C LEU A 144 3.61 -6.61 -3.29
N ALA A 145 3.26 -7.41 -2.28
CA ALA A 145 2.94 -8.83 -2.47
C ALA A 145 1.60 -9.04 -3.21
N MET A 146 0.63 -8.13 -3.03
CA MET A 146 -0.69 -8.21 -3.66
C MET A 146 -0.74 -7.52 -5.03
N LYS A 147 0.04 -6.45 -5.21
CA LYS A 147 0.06 -5.65 -6.45
C LYS A 147 1.46 -5.66 -7.04
N ARG A 148 1.57 -5.77 -8.38
CA ARG A 148 2.85 -5.61 -9.07
C ARG A 148 3.37 -4.18 -9.01
N THR A 149 2.48 -3.20 -8.97
CA THR A 149 2.80 -1.77 -8.96
C THR A 149 1.97 -1.07 -7.91
N ILE A 150 2.59 -0.19 -7.14
CA ILE A 150 1.93 0.70 -6.19
C ILE A 150 2.10 2.16 -6.63
N ASN A 151 1.10 2.99 -6.34
CA ASN A 151 1.14 4.43 -6.59
C ASN A 151 1.48 5.14 -5.28
N ALA A 152 2.68 5.68 -5.19
CA ALA A 152 3.12 6.51 -4.08
C ALA A 152 3.06 7.99 -4.47
N MET A 153 2.47 8.83 -3.62
CA MET A 153 2.42 10.28 -3.83
C MET A 153 3.31 10.98 -2.81
N GLU A 154 4.01 12.00 -3.27
CA GLU A 154 4.85 12.83 -2.43
C GLU A 154 4.01 13.60 -1.37
N VAL A 155 4.54 13.66 -0.13
CA VAL A 155 3.99 14.42 0.98
C VAL A 155 5.12 15.03 1.82
N HIS A 156 4.90 16.26 2.33
CA HIS A 156 5.88 17.02 3.12
C HIS A 156 5.26 17.77 4.31
N SER A 157 4.01 17.51 4.62
CA SER A 157 3.29 18.10 5.76
C SER A 157 2.04 17.30 6.10
N GLY A 158 1.46 17.50 7.27
CA GLY A 158 0.15 16.93 7.63
C GLY A 158 -0.94 17.29 6.63
N LEU A 159 -0.94 18.53 6.08
CA LEU A 159 -1.92 18.94 5.08
C LEU A 159 -1.80 18.13 3.78
N THR A 160 -0.59 17.98 3.25
CA THR A 160 -0.37 17.18 2.03
C THR A 160 -0.66 15.71 2.28
N GLY A 161 -0.35 15.20 3.48
CA GLY A 161 -0.73 13.86 3.93
C GLY A 161 -2.25 13.67 3.95
N LEU A 162 -2.99 14.62 4.51
CA LEU A 162 -4.45 14.59 4.54
C LEU A 162 -5.08 14.57 3.14
N LEU A 163 -4.52 15.37 2.22
CA LEU A 163 -4.97 15.37 0.81
C LEU A 163 -4.75 14.01 0.16
N VAL A 164 -3.56 13.43 0.30
CA VAL A 164 -3.24 12.12 -0.29
C VAL A 164 -4.04 10.98 0.34
N GLU A 165 -4.29 11.03 1.67
CA GLU A 165 -5.12 10.04 2.36
C GLU A 165 -6.53 9.99 1.80
N ASN A 166 -7.13 11.15 1.52
CA ASN A 166 -8.53 11.28 1.13
C ASN A 166 -8.76 11.40 -0.39
N THR A 167 -7.70 11.47 -1.20
CA THR A 167 -7.85 11.53 -2.66
C THR A 167 -8.36 10.20 -3.18
N VAL A 168 -9.54 10.24 -3.77
CA VAL A 168 -10.22 9.10 -4.37
C VAL A 168 -10.77 9.51 -5.72
N VAL A 169 -10.51 8.71 -6.75
CA VAL A 169 -11.04 8.89 -8.11
C VAL A 169 -11.90 7.69 -8.46
N GLU A 170 -13.12 7.96 -8.91
CA GLU A 170 -14.02 6.93 -9.44
C GLU A 170 -13.77 6.77 -10.95
N GLU A 171 -13.39 5.59 -11.38
CA GLU A 171 -13.14 5.29 -12.79
C GLU A 171 -13.60 3.87 -13.13
N ASN A 172 -14.41 3.74 -14.19
CA ASN A 172 -14.89 2.45 -14.71
C ASN A 172 -15.57 1.55 -13.66
N GLY A 173 -16.27 2.15 -12.68
CA GLY A 173 -16.96 1.40 -11.61
C GLY A 173 -16.04 0.92 -10.49
N GLY A 174 -14.78 1.31 -10.51
CA GLY A 174 -13.79 1.09 -9.45
C GLY A 174 -13.35 2.40 -8.80
N ILE A 175 -12.65 2.27 -7.69
CA ILE A 175 -12.02 3.39 -6.99
C ILE A 175 -10.51 3.30 -7.18
N ARG A 176 -9.89 4.40 -7.58
CA ARG A 176 -8.43 4.57 -7.54
C ARG A 176 -8.02 5.51 -6.44
N GLN A 177 -7.00 5.16 -5.70
CA GLN A 177 -6.39 5.95 -4.65
C GLN A 177 -4.88 5.72 -4.62
N PHE A 178 -4.15 6.60 -3.96
CA PHE A 178 -2.74 6.37 -3.70
C PHE A 178 -2.55 5.23 -2.70
N ASP A 179 -1.56 4.38 -2.93
CA ASP A 179 -1.27 3.20 -2.12
C ASP A 179 -0.30 3.51 -0.97
N ALA A 180 0.58 4.48 -1.18
CA ALA A 180 1.64 4.87 -0.25
C ALA A 180 1.93 6.37 -0.32
N MET A 181 2.66 6.87 0.66
CA MET A 181 3.18 8.22 0.72
C MET A 181 4.70 8.21 0.63
N TRP A 182 5.26 9.18 -0.09
CA TRP A 182 6.69 9.41 -0.20
C TRP A 182 7.06 10.72 0.50
N VAL A 183 7.85 10.65 1.54
CA VAL A 183 8.42 11.84 2.20
C VAL A 183 9.75 12.15 1.57
N SER A 184 9.73 13.03 0.57
CA SER A 184 10.90 13.46 -0.19
C SER A 184 11.79 14.40 0.62
N SER A 185 13.11 14.25 0.50
CA SER A 185 14.06 15.21 1.08
C SER A 185 14.00 16.57 0.41
N LEU A 186 13.81 16.59 -0.91
CA LEU A 186 13.68 17.82 -1.69
C LEU A 186 12.47 18.64 -1.26
N CYS A 187 11.28 18.03 -1.23
CA CYS A 187 10.06 18.74 -0.91
C CYS A 187 10.01 19.17 0.56
N ASP A 188 10.46 18.32 1.47
CA ASP A 188 10.55 18.65 2.90
C ASP A 188 11.53 19.82 3.15
N SER A 189 12.70 19.82 2.50
CA SER A 189 13.66 20.92 2.58
C SER A 189 13.07 22.21 1.98
N THR A 190 12.46 22.13 0.80
CA THR A 190 11.87 23.27 0.11
C THR A 190 10.72 23.88 0.92
N ALA A 191 9.86 23.04 1.52
CA ALA A 191 8.76 23.50 2.38
C ALA A 191 9.27 24.27 3.62
N LYS A 192 10.51 24.01 4.04
CA LYS A 192 11.18 24.70 5.13
C LYS A 192 12.05 25.88 4.66
N GLY A 193 12.03 26.22 3.34
CA GLY A 193 12.87 27.28 2.76
C GLY A 193 14.36 26.96 2.79
N LYS A 194 14.73 25.68 2.72
CA LYS A 194 16.10 25.18 2.77
C LYS A 194 16.50 24.52 1.46
N PRO A 195 17.78 24.58 1.06
CA PRO A 195 18.28 23.80 -0.07
C PRO A 195 18.33 22.31 0.29
N ASP A 196 18.16 21.46 -0.73
CA ASP A 196 18.20 19.99 -0.61
C ASP A 196 19.65 19.48 -0.64
N ILE A 197 20.34 19.68 0.45
CA ILE A 197 21.78 19.34 0.66
C ILE A 197 22.03 18.70 2.03
N GLU A 198 21.07 17.96 2.56
CA GLU A 198 21.09 17.41 3.93
C GLU A 198 21.19 18.50 5.02
N LEU A 199 20.74 19.72 4.71
CA LEU A 199 20.77 20.84 5.68
C LEU A 199 19.68 20.69 6.74
N VAL A 200 18.53 20.12 6.38
CA VAL A 200 17.46 19.84 7.32
C VAL A 200 17.83 18.61 8.14
N ASP A 201 18.07 18.81 9.42
CA ASP A 201 18.48 17.75 10.32
C ASP A 201 17.38 16.68 10.51
N MET A 202 17.82 15.48 10.90
CA MET A 202 16.93 14.32 11.00
C MET A 202 15.83 14.52 12.06
N THR A 203 16.07 15.28 13.13
CA THR A 203 15.04 15.57 14.15
C THR A 203 13.90 16.39 13.55
N SER A 204 14.24 17.40 12.75
CA SER A 204 13.26 18.20 12.02
C SER A 204 12.46 17.37 11.01
N ARG A 205 13.12 16.44 10.33
CA ARG A 205 12.48 15.52 9.38
C ARG A 205 11.57 14.51 10.07
N PHE A 206 11.93 14.05 11.27
CA PHE A 206 11.06 13.19 12.07
C PHE A 206 9.76 13.89 12.50
N ARG A 207 9.82 15.20 12.80
CA ARG A 207 8.60 15.98 13.08
C ARG A 207 7.66 16.01 11.86
N THR A 208 8.20 16.17 10.66
CA THR A 208 7.40 16.08 9.44
C THR A 208 6.71 14.70 9.31
N ILE A 209 7.41 13.62 9.64
CA ILE A 209 6.83 12.28 9.65
C ILE A 209 5.71 12.17 10.71
N ASP A 210 5.93 12.71 11.93
CA ASP A 210 4.91 12.71 12.99
C ASP A 210 3.65 13.43 12.55
N ASP A 211 3.77 14.65 11.97
CA ASP A 211 2.62 15.40 11.44
C ASP A 211 1.84 14.62 10.35
N ILE A 212 2.56 13.89 9.49
CA ILE A 212 1.96 13.05 8.47
C ILE A 212 1.28 11.83 9.10
N CYS A 213 1.89 11.22 10.12
CA CYS A 213 1.34 10.06 10.82
C CYS A 213 0.02 10.34 11.53
N GLU A 214 -0.22 11.58 11.98
CA GLU A 214 -1.48 11.98 12.59
C GLU A 214 -2.68 11.89 11.63
N VAL A 215 -2.45 11.98 10.32
CA VAL A 215 -3.52 12.10 9.32
C VAL A 215 -3.58 10.93 8.34
N THR A 216 -2.67 9.94 8.44
CA THR A 216 -2.61 8.84 7.47
C THR A 216 -2.56 7.47 8.11
N THR A 217 -3.19 6.52 7.43
CA THR A 217 -3.01 5.08 7.66
C THR A 217 -2.17 4.42 6.57
N LYS A 218 -1.78 5.16 5.52
CA LYS A 218 -1.01 4.63 4.39
C LYS A 218 0.44 4.35 4.79
N PRO A 219 1.11 3.39 4.13
CA PRO A 219 2.54 3.16 4.33
C PRO A 219 3.35 4.37 3.90
N ILE A 220 4.42 4.66 4.63
CA ILE A 220 5.33 5.78 4.38
C ILE A 220 6.65 5.25 3.84
N ILE A 221 7.11 5.83 2.73
CA ILE A 221 8.43 5.67 2.14
C ILE A 221 9.19 6.97 2.44
N PHE A 222 10.31 6.87 3.13
CA PHE A 222 11.10 8.01 3.57
C PHE A 222 12.43 8.10 2.82
N ASP A 223 12.69 9.23 2.17
CA ASP A 223 13.97 9.55 1.55
C ASP A 223 14.93 10.09 2.63
N ALA A 224 15.94 9.32 2.98
CA ALA A 224 16.93 9.67 3.99
C ALA A 224 18.24 10.20 3.39
N ASP A 225 18.19 10.71 2.15
CA ASP A 225 19.38 11.26 1.48
C ASP A 225 20.52 10.22 1.41
N THR A 226 21.75 10.57 1.85
CA THR A 226 22.86 9.61 1.93
C THR A 226 22.77 8.66 3.12
N GLY A 227 21.85 8.91 4.05
CA GLY A 227 21.77 8.22 5.34
C GLY A 227 22.84 8.66 6.34
N GLY A 228 23.71 9.61 5.99
CA GLY A 228 24.80 10.07 6.84
C GLY A 228 25.86 9.01 7.14
N LEU A 229 26.46 9.07 8.31
CA LEU A 229 27.43 8.06 8.78
C LEU A 229 26.74 6.74 9.08
N ALA A 230 27.37 5.62 8.74
CA ALA A 230 26.80 4.28 8.91
C ALA A 230 26.38 4.00 10.37
N GLU A 231 27.20 4.43 11.32
CA GLU A 231 26.94 4.29 12.75
C GLU A 231 25.73 5.09 13.22
N HIS A 232 25.50 6.27 12.65
CA HIS A 232 24.32 7.09 12.94
C HIS A 232 23.07 6.56 12.24
N PHE A 233 23.22 6.04 11.04
CA PHE A 233 22.11 5.48 10.28
C PHE A 233 21.43 4.31 10.99
N VAL A 234 22.16 3.51 11.76
CA VAL A 234 21.64 2.49 12.65
C VAL A 234 20.53 3.04 13.59
N TYR A 235 20.73 4.21 14.15
CA TYR A 235 19.75 4.86 15.04
C TYR A 235 18.60 5.48 14.26
N THR A 236 18.88 6.01 13.08
CA THR A 236 17.85 6.50 12.15
C THR A 236 16.89 5.38 11.78
N VAL A 237 17.39 4.20 11.40
CA VAL A 237 16.59 3.02 11.09
C VAL A 237 15.69 2.63 12.26
N ARG A 238 16.24 2.55 13.49
CA ARG A 238 15.46 2.22 14.69
C ARG A 238 14.35 3.23 14.98
N SER A 239 14.62 4.52 14.73
CA SER A 239 13.63 5.58 14.93
C SER A 239 12.52 5.53 13.89
N LEU A 240 12.86 5.40 12.61
CA LEU A 240 11.90 5.26 11.51
C LEU A 240 11.01 4.04 11.69
N GLU A 241 11.59 2.91 12.09
CA GLU A 241 10.88 1.67 12.36
C GLU A 241 9.87 1.83 13.51
N ARG A 242 10.27 2.50 14.61
CA ARG A 242 9.40 2.82 15.75
C ARG A 242 8.25 3.75 15.37
N MET A 243 8.48 4.71 14.48
CA MET A 243 7.47 5.64 13.99
C MET A 243 6.48 4.97 13.00
N GLY A 244 6.77 3.75 12.56
CA GLY A 244 5.92 3.01 11.61
C GLY A 244 6.16 3.35 10.15
N VAL A 245 7.33 3.91 9.82
CA VAL A 245 7.78 4.05 8.43
C VAL A 245 7.96 2.65 7.83
N SER A 246 7.54 2.48 6.58
CA SER A 246 7.55 1.17 5.91
C SER A 246 8.85 0.91 5.15
N MET A 247 9.44 1.96 4.56
CA MET A 247 10.67 1.86 3.80
C MET A 247 11.51 3.13 3.95
N VAL A 248 12.81 2.96 4.06
CA VAL A 248 13.79 4.05 3.94
C VAL A 248 14.58 3.90 2.64
N ILE A 249 14.79 5.01 1.93
CA ILE A 249 15.66 5.09 0.75
C ILE A 249 16.94 5.81 1.15
N ILE A 250 18.07 5.26 0.79
CA ILE A 250 19.39 5.91 0.93
C ILE A 250 20.14 5.85 -0.40
N GLU A 251 20.80 6.96 -0.76
CA GLU A 251 21.60 7.05 -1.98
C GLU A 251 23.08 6.80 -1.73
N ASP A 252 23.77 6.21 -2.71
CA ASP A 252 25.17 5.82 -2.63
C ASP A 252 26.16 6.98 -2.90
N LYS A 253 25.74 8.20 -2.57
CA LYS A 253 26.62 9.38 -2.55
C LYS A 253 27.40 9.50 -1.24
N LYS A 254 28.50 10.21 -1.29
CA LYS A 254 29.42 10.47 -0.17
C LYS A 254 29.68 11.95 -0.02
N GLY A 255 29.81 12.40 1.23
CA GLY A 255 30.01 13.80 1.56
C GLY A 255 28.71 14.60 1.54
N LEU A 256 28.80 15.89 1.40
CA LEU A 256 27.62 16.76 1.28
C LEU A 256 26.84 16.38 0.03
N LYS A 257 25.60 15.96 0.26
CA LYS A 257 24.65 15.74 -0.81
C LYS A 257 24.48 17.00 -1.62
N LYS A 258 24.37 16.87 -2.92
CA LYS A 258 23.96 17.94 -3.83
C LYS A 258 22.79 17.46 -4.66
N ASN A 259 21.84 18.36 -4.91
CA ASN A 259 20.63 18.00 -5.63
C ASN A 259 21.00 17.55 -7.05
N SER A 260 20.56 16.35 -7.42
CA SER A 260 20.82 15.75 -8.74
C SER A 260 20.15 16.50 -9.90
N LEU A 261 19.17 17.36 -9.62
CA LEU A 261 18.44 18.14 -10.64
C LEU A 261 19.28 19.31 -11.19
N PHE A 262 20.32 19.76 -10.48
CA PHE A 262 21.18 20.88 -10.90
C PHE A 262 22.33 20.48 -11.84
N GLY A 263 22.29 19.30 -12.41
CA GLY A 263 23.29 18.87 -13.39
C GLY A 263 24.64 18.45 -12.78
N ASN A 264 25.67 18.40 -13.64
CA ASN A 264 27.03 18.04 -13.26
C ASN A 264 27.89 19.24 -12.86
N ASP A 265 27.33 20.46 -12.78
CA ASP A 265 28.03 21.68 -12.42
C ASP A 265 28.64 21.64 -11.01
N VAL A 266 28.20 20.67 -10.23
CA VAL A 266 28.68 20.42 -8.88
C VAL A 266 29.24 19.01 -8.77
N VAL A 267 30.52 18.89 -8.48
CA VAL A 267 31.18 17.59 -8.27
C VAL A 267 30.49 16.83 -7.13
N GLN A 268 30.03 15.64 -7.43
CA GLN A 268 29.44 14.71 -6.47
C GLN A 268 30.30 13.45 -6.42
N THR A 269 30.49 12.91 -5.23
CA THR A 269 31.30 11.72 -5.01
C THR A 269 30.40 10.54 -4.68
N GLN A 270 30.55 9.44 -5.40
CA GLN A 270 29.88 8.19 -5.09
C GLN A 270 30.69 7.39 -4.07
N ALA A 271 30.03 6.78 -3.10
CA ALA A 271 30.67 5.86 -2.17
C ALA A 271 31.19 4.62 -2.92
N THR A 272 32.24 4.01 -2.40
CA THR A 272 32.66 2.72 -2.89
C THR A 272 31.55 1.68 -2.62
N ILE A 273 31.46 0.65 -3.45
CA ILE A 273 30.51 -0.46 -3.25
C ILE A 273 30.64 -1.01 -1.83
N LYS A 274 31.88 -1.23 -1.37
CA LYS A 274 32.16 -1.77 -0.03
C LYS A 274 31.63 -0.87 1.09
N GLU A 275 31.88 0.43 1.03
CA GLU A 275 31.40 1.39 2.06
C GLU A 275 29.87 1.40 2.15
N PHE A 276 29.19 1.38 1.00
CA PHE A 276 27.75 1.42 0.98
C PHE A 276 27.12 0.06 1.38
N CYS A 277 27.72 -1.06 1.00
CA CYS A 277 27.33 -2.39 1.48
C CYS A 277 27.43 -2.49 3.01
N VAL A 278 28.53 -2.03 3.62
CA VAL A 278 28.65 -1.99 5.09
C VAL A 278 27.53 -1.19 5.74
N LYS A 279 27.16 -0.02 5.18
CA LYS A 279 26.05 0.78 5.69
C LYS A 279 24.73 0.01 5.62
N ILE A 280 24.44 -0.67 4.51
CA ILE A 280 23.24 -1.51 4.35
C ILE A 280 23.24 -2.66 5.36
N GLU A 281 24.35 -3.38 5.50
CA GLU A 281 24.47 -4.52 6.44
C GLU A 281 24.26 -4.08 7.90
N MET A 282 24.85 -2.95 8.30
CA MET A 282 24.68 -2.38 9.64
C MET A 282 23.20 -1.98 9.88
N ALA A 283 22.57 -1.35 8.89
CA ALA A 283 21.16 -1.00 8.93
C ALA A 283 20.25 -2.23 9.04
N LYS A 284 20.53 -3.27 8.27
CA LYS A 284 19.78 -4.55 8.34
C LYS A 284 19.93 -5.22 9.69
N LYS A 285 21.12 -5.21 10.29
CA LYS A 285 21.33 -5.72 11.66
C LYS A 285 20.63 -4.90 12.73
N ALA A 286 20.44 -3.59 12.50
CA ALA A 286 19.73 -2.72 13.42
C ALA A 286 18.21 -2.86 13.37
N GLN A 287 17.70 -3.34 12.24
CA GLN A 287 16.28 -3.57 11.98
C GLN A 287 15.71 -4.60 12.98
N ARG A 288 14.52 -4.31 13.53
CA ARG A 288 13.86 -5.15 14.53
C ARG A 288 12.78 -6.05 13.95
N THR A 289 12.15 -5.61 12.85
CA THR A 289 11.05 -6.33 12.19
C THR A 289 11.40 -6.61 10.74
N LYS A 290 10.84 -7.69 10.19
CA LYS A 290 11.00 -8.03 8.76
C LYS A 290 10.17 -7.14 7.83
N ASP A 291 9.24 -6.36 8.37
CA ASP A 291 8.32 -5.55 7.60
C ASP A 291 8.94 -4.24 7.10
N PHE A 292 9.87 -3.67 7.88
CA PHE A 292 10.62 -2.50 7.47
C PHE A 292 11.54 -2.81 6.29
N MET A 293 11.65 -1.92 5.32
CA MET A 293 12.42 -2.12 4.10
C MET A 293 13.52 -1.08 3.96
N ILE A 294 14.65 -1.49 3.39
CA ILE A 294 15.77 -0.62 3.02
C ILE A 294 15.91 -0.65 1.50
N CYS A 295 15.74 0.51 0.87
CA CYS A 295 15.94 0.71 -0.56
C CYS A 295 17.29 1.39 -0.82
N ALA A 296 18.13 0.78 -1.64
CA ALA A 296 19.37 1.35 -2.07
C ALA A 296 19.18 2.12 -3.40
N ARG A 297 19.38 3.44 -3.37
CA ARG A 297 19.34 4.29 -4.56
C ARG A 297 20.73 4.38 -5.16
N VAL A 298 20.82 3.97 -6.44
CA VAL A 298 22.07 3.92 -7.22
C VAL A 298 22.17 5.19 -8.06
N GLU A 299 23.22 5.95 -7.84
CA GLU A 299 23.45 7.23 -8.50
C GLU A 299 24.43 7.16 -9.71
N SER A 300 24.83 5.96 -10.11
CA SER A 300 25.79 5.75 -11.20
C SER A 300 25.43 6.46 -12.50
N LEU A 301 24.14 6.46 -12.90
CA LEU A 301 23.71 7.12 -14.14
C LEU A 301 23.67 8.65 -14.02
N ILE A 302 23.42 9.17 -12.82
CA ILE A 302 23.52 10.61 -12.52
C ILE A 302 24.97 11.07 -12.59
N LEU A 303 25.89 10.23 -12.14
CA LEU A 303 27.33 10.49 -12.10
C LEU A 303 28.07 10.02 -13.36
N GLU A 304 27.33 9.62 -14.40
CA GLU A 304 27.84 9.19 -15.70
C GLU A 304 28.81 8.00 -15.66
N GLN A 305 28.68 7.11 -14.64
CA GLN A 305 29.48 5.90 -14.51
C GLN A 305 28.99 4.75 -15.42
N GLY A 306 27.83 4.90 -16.02
CA GLY A 306 27.25 3.94 -16.97
C GLY A 306 26.38 2.85 -16.32
N MET A 307 25.71 2.10 -17.19
CA MET A 307 24.75 1.07 -16.79
C MET A 307 25.42 -0.14 -16.12
N ASP A 308 26.60 -0.54 -16.59
CA ASP A 308 27.32 -1.69 -16.02
C ASP A 308 27.71 -1.44 -14.56
N ASP A 309 28.18 -0.22 -14.23
CA ASP A 309 28.43 0.14 -12.83
C ASP A 309 27.14 0.15 -12.01
N ALA A 310 26.05 0.70 -12.56
CA ALA A 310 24.75 0.70 -11.90
C ALA A 310 24.27 -0.72 -11.57
N LEU A 311 24.35 -1.64 -12.51
CA LEU A 311 23.93 -3.05 -12.32
C LEU A 311 24.84 -3.78 -11.36
N ASN A 312 26.17 -3.54 -11.41
CA ASN A 312 27.13 -4.14 -10.48
C ASN A 312 26.85 -3.71 -9.03
N ARG A 313 26.61 -2.40 -8.81
CA ARG A 313 26.22 -1.85 -7.51
C ARG A 313 24.90 -2.41 -7.02
N ALA A 314 23.87 -2.43 -7.87
CA ALA A 314 22.56 -2.96 -7.53
C ALA A 314 22.67 -4.42 -7.04
N LYS A 315 23.42 -5.27 -7.73
CA LYS A 315 23.67 -6.67 -7.32
C LYS A 315 24.38 -6.74 -5.97
N ALA A 316 25.41 -5.94 -5.77
CA ALA A 316 26.15 -5.89 -4.51
C ALA A 316 25.27 -5.45 -3.34
N TYR A 317 24.42 -4.43 -3.55
CA TYR A 317 23.52 -3.89 -2.52
C TYR A 317 22.41 -4.88 -2.14
N VAL A 318 21.87 -5.61 -3.11
CA VAL A 318 20.93 -6.73 -2.83
C VAL A 318 21.62 -7.82 -2.00
N ASN A 319 22.85 -8.20 -2.35
CA ASN A 319 23.61 -9.18 -1.60
C ASN A 319 23.93 -8.70 -0.17
N ALA A 320 24.12 -7.39 0.03
CA ALA A 320 24.28 -6.78 1.35
C ALA A 320 22.97 -6.69 2.17
N GLY A 321 21.83 -7.02 1.56
CA GLY A 321 20.53 -7.12 2.22
C GLY A 321 19.55 -5.99 1.90
N ALA A 322 19.79 -5.17 0.89
CA ALA A 322 18.78 -4.19 0.44
C ALA A 322 17.52 -4.91 -0.03
N ASP A 323 16.35 -4.44 0.42
CA ASP A 323 15.04 -5.01 0.06
C ASP A 323 14.55 -4.52 -1.30
N ALA A 324 15.05 -3.36 -1.76
CA ALA A 324 14.68 -2.75 -3.03
C ALA A 324 15.87 -1.97 -3.62
N ILE A 325 15.83 -1.76 -4.93
CA ILE A 325 16.80 -0.95 -5.67
C ILE A 325 16.05 0.17 -6.39
N MET A 326 16.58 1.38 -6.34
CA MET A 326 16.14 2.52 -7.13
C MET A 326 17.31 3.00 -7.99
N ILE A 327 17.22 2.84 -9.30
CA ILE A 327 18.23 3.38 -10.23
C ILE A 327 17.78 4.77 -10.65
N HIS A 328 18.58 5.77 -10.31
CA HIS A 328 18.28 7.16 -10.61
C HIS A 328 18.92 7.58 -11.93
N SER A 329 18.10 8.13 -12.84
CA SER A 329 18.54 8.63 -14.16
C SER A 329 17.80 9.90 -14.52
N ARG A 330 18.46 10.80 -15.26
CA ARG A 330 17.84 11.96 -15.92
C ARG A 330 17.38 11.64 -17.33
N LYS A 331 17.88 10.54 -17.91
CA LYS A 331 17.56 10.10 -19.26
C LYS A 331 16.35 9.17 -19.22
N LYS A 332 15.51 9.27 -20.23
CA LYS A 332 14.32 8.40 -20.37
C LYS A 332 14.63 7.07 -21.05
N ASP A 333 15.78 7.01 -21.75
CA ASP A 333 16.21 5.87 -22.58
C ASP A 333 17.19 4.98 -21.83
#